data_96ea0680c59a18460b73099b72692fa4
#
_entry.id   96ea0680c59a18460b73099b72692fa4
#
_cell.length_a   1.000
_cell.length_b   1.000
_cell.length_c   1.000
_cell.angle_alpha   90.00
_cell.angle_beta   90.00
_cell.angle_gamma   90.00
#
_symmetry.space_group_name_H-M   'P 1'
#
loop_
_entity.id
_entity.type
_entity.pdbx_description
1 polymer ?
#
loop_
_entity_poly.entity_id
_entity_poly.type
_entity_poly.pdbx_seq_one_letter_code
_entity_poly.pdbx_strand_id
1 'polypeptide(L)'
;MRALLVALLMALAPAAQAAPRTLCTLVAEAGSGTLLREEGDCTSRTTPASTFKLALAVIGYDAGFLTGPHAPVLPFQAGDPDWGGANWTRNTDPTDWLRYSVVWYSQRITHAVGAEAITRYLRALSYGNADFSGDPGQNNGLERAWIASSLRISPREQVAFLNGLVTGTLPVSPEAMAQTRAITQSHAVGGWALHGKTGTAYPRRADRSFDYARGYGWFVGWAEKDGRTLVFARLTQAQERTKGSPGNLTRDRFLADWPGLAP
;
A
#
# COMPACT_ATOMS: atom_id res chain seq x y z
N MET A 1 -20.70 46.23 49.54
CA MET A 1 -20.15 44.86 49.40
C MET A 1 -20.32 44.46 47.91
N ARG A 2 -19.22 44.43 47.14
CA ARG A 2 -19.20 44.02 45.73
C ARG A 2 -18.67 42.58 45.65
N ALA A 3 -19.49 41.63 45.25
CA ALA A 3 -19.09 40.27 45.04
C ALA A 3 -18.39 40.14 43.69
N LEU A 4 -17.10 39.75 43.68
CA LEU A 4 -16.35 39.33 42.48
C LEU A 4 -16.78 37.93 42.13
N LEU A 5 -17.45 37.75 40.98
CA LEU A 5 -17.64 36.43 40.33
C LEU A 5 -16.33 36.12 39.58
N VAL A 6 -15.59 35.11 40.06
CA VAL A 6 -14.46 34.53 39.35
C VAL A 6 -15.04 33.45 38.40
N ALA A 7 -15.08 33.74 37.10
CA ALA A 7 -15.42 32.74 36.09
C ALA A 7 -14.21 31.81 35.84
N LEU A 8 -14.35 30.56 36.26
CA LEU A 8 -13.36 29.51 36.00
C LEU A 8 -13.52 29.03 34.55
N LEU A 9 -12.65 29.49 33.63
CA LEU A 9 -12.56 28.98 32.29
C LEU A 9 -11.89 27.59 32.35
N MET A 10 -12.67 26.51 32.27
CA MET A 10 -12.15 25.18 32.00
C MET A 10 -11.70 25.12 30.53
N ALA A 11 -10.40 25.11 30.29
CA ALA A 11 -9.83 24.83 29.00
C ALA A 11 -10.04 23.33 28.70
N LEU A 12 -10.95 23.03 27.78
CA LEU A 12 -11.10 21.69 27.21
C LEU A 12 -9.84 21.38 26.38
N ALA A 13 -8.93 20.57 26.92
CA ALA A 13 -7.83 20.03 26.15
C ALA A 13 -8.40 19.16 25.00
N PRO A 14 -7.92 19.33 23.75
CA PRO A 14 -8.35 18.49 22.66
C PRO A 14 -8.03 17.03 22.99
N ALA A 15 -9.01 16.13 22.90
CA ALA A 15 -8.81 14.72 23.08
C ALA A 15 -7.76 14.23 22.05
N ALA A 16 -6.66 13.69 22.54
CA ALA A 16 -5.62 13.11 21.68
C ALA A 16 -6.22 11.91 20.93
N GLN A 17 -6.12 11.92 19.60
CA GLN A 17 -6.60 10.80 18.79
C GLN A 17 -5.84 9.52 19.15
N ALA A 18 -6.57 8.41 19.36
CA ALA A 18 -5.97 7.14 19.69
C ALA A 18 -5.00 6.68 18.58
N ALA A 19 -3.80 6.28 18.99
CA ALA A 19 -2.82 5.78 18.04
C ALA A 19 -3.31 4.49 17.37
N PRO A 20 -3.14 4.31 16.04
CA PRO A 20 -3.44 3.04 15.39
C PRO A 20 -2.64 1.90 16.03
N ARG A 21 -3.30 0.74 16.23
CA ARG A 21 -2.63 -0.47 16.72
C ARG A 21 -1.75 -1.05 15.60
N THR A 22 -0.47 -1.29 15.89
CA THR A 22 0.40 -2.06 15.00
C THR A 22 -0.02 -3.52 15.04
N LEU A 23 -0.38 -4.09 13.89
CA LEU A 23 -0.72 -5.50 13.73
C LEU A 23 0.53 -6.32 13.41
N CYS A 24 1.40 -5.81 12.54
CA CYS A 24 2.68 -6.42 12.21
C CYS A 24 3.72 -5.35 11.86
N THR A 25 4.96 -5.58 12.29
CA THR A 25 6.18 -4.95 11.76
C THR A 25 7.15 -6.05 11.38
N LEU A 26 7.55 -6.08 10.12
CA LEU A 26 8.49 -7.06 9.58
C LEU A 26 9.60 -6.34 8.82
N VAL A 27 10.86 -6.67 9.13
CA VAL A 27 12.05 -6.20 8.41
C VAL A 27 12.97 -7.39 8.21
N ALA A 28 13.46 -7.58 6.98
CA ALA A 28 14.37 -8.67 6.63
C ALA A 28 15.49 -8.20 5.69
N GLU A 29 16.61 -8.90 5.69
CA GLU A 29 17.67 -8.74 4.69
C GLU A 29 17.17 -9.21 3.33
N ALA A 30 17.38 -8.40 2.30
CA ALA A 30 17.16 -8.84 0.93
C ALA A 30 18.17 -9.93 0.54
N GLY A 31 17.73 -10.84 -0.32
CA GLY A 31 18.53 -11.98 -0.76
C GLY A 31 18.50 -13.15 0.22
N SER A 32 19.04 -12.99 1.42
CA SER A 32 19.03 -14.08 2.41
C SER A 32 17.66 -14.32 3.04
N GLY A 33 16.79 -13.33 3.09
CA GLY A 33 15.52 -13.39 3.81
C GLY A 33 15.66 -13.46 5.34
N THR A 34 16.87 -13.22 5.86
CA THR A 34 17.12 -13.23 7.31
C THR A 34 16.26 -12.18 7.99
N LEU A 35 15.43 -12.62 8.93
CA LEU A 35 14.55 -11.74 9.70
C LEU A 35 15.38 -10.93 10.69
N LEU A 36 15.30 -9.61 10.59
CA LEU A 36 15.90 -8.67 11.55
C LEU A 36 14.89 -8.27 12.62
N ARG A 37 13.62 -8.17 12.24
CA ARG A 37 12.52 -7.86 13.13
C ARG A 37 11.24 -8.52 12.64
N GLU A 38 10.51 -9.11 13.56
CA GLU A 38 9.15 -9.59 13.33
C GLU A 38 8.35 -9.42 14.61
N GLU A 39 7.35 -8.54 14.59
CA GLU A 39 6.50 -8.22 15.73
C GLU A 39 5.03 -8.27 15.35
N GLY A 40 4.21 -8.88 16.18
CA GLY A 40 2.78 -9.02 15.99
C GLY A 40 2.39 -10.17 15.05
N ASP A 41 1.17 -10.10 14.49
CA ASP A 41 0.67 -11.11 13.54
C ASP A 41 1.07 -10.73 12.12
N CYS A 42 2.15 -11.34 11.64
CA CYS A 42 2.68 -11.14 10.30
C CYS A 42 2.20 -12.20 9.29
N THR A 43 1.35 -13.14 9.71
CA THR A 43 0.88 -14.27 8.91
C THR A 43 -0.55 -14.15 8.43
N SER A 44 -1.40 -13.47 9.17
CA SER A 44 -2.80 -13.25 8.78
C SER A 44 -2.91 -12.38 7.54
N ARG A 45 -3.70 -12.87 6.58
CA ARG A 45 -3.96 -12.16 5.32
C ARG A 45 -5.06 -11.12 5.50
N THR A 46 -4.83 -9.91 4.96
CA THR A 46 -5.85 -8.87 4.79
C THR A 46 -5.78 -8.29 3.38
N THR A 47 -6.71 -7.41 3.05
CA THR A 47 -6.70 -6.74 1.74
C THR A 47 -5.41 -5.92 1.55
N PRO A 48 -4.73 -6.04 0.39
CA PRO A 48 -3.51 -5.28 0.13
C PRO A 48 -3.76 -3.78 -0.08
N ALA A 49 -4.97 -3.41 -0.45
CA ALA A 49 -5.29 -2.05 -0.86
C ALA A 49 -4.30 -1.54 -1.94
N SER A 50 -3.85 -0.30 -1.82
CA SER A 50 -2.94 0.30 -2.81
C SER A 50 -1.51 -0.24 -2.78
N THR A 51 -1.12 -1.12 -1.83
CA THR A 51 0.18 -1.80 -1.93
C THR A 51 0.21 -2.79 -3.10
N PHE A 52 -0.96 -3.29 -3.53
CA PHE A 52 -1.10 -4.09 -4.75
C PHE A 52 -0.53 -3.41 -6.00
N LYS A 53 -0.47 -2.08 -6.03
CA LYS A 53 0.08 -1.35 -7.17
C LYS A 53 1.54 -1.69 -7.48
N LEU A 54 2.33 -2.19 -6.52
CA LEU A 54 3.68 -2.68 -6.80
C LEU A 54 3.65 -3.96 -7.64
N ALA A 55 2.80 -4.93 -7.27
CA ALA A 55 2.62 -6.14 -8.08
C ALA A 55 1.96 -5.81 -9.43
N LEU A 56 0.99 -4.88 -9.44
CA LEU A 56 0.33 -4.46 -10.66
C LEU A 56 1.28 -3.69 -11.60
N ALA A 57 2.27 -2.96 -11.08
CA ALA A 57 3.31 -2.32 -11.89
C ALA A 57 4.20 -3.39 -12.56
N VAL A 58 4.67 -4.37 -11.80
CA VAL A 58 5.40 -5.52 -12.36
C VAL A 58 4.61 -6.19 -13.48
N ILE A 59 3.34 -6.51 -13.22
CA ILE A 59 2.44 -7.13 -14.21
C ILE A 59 2.24 -6.22 -15.43
N GLY A 60 1.99 -4.93 -15.20
CA GLY A 60 1.73 -3.98 -16.28
C GLY A 60 2.93 -3.76 -17.20
N TYR A 61 4.14 -3.73 -16.66
CA TYR A 61 5.38 -3.66 -17.45
C TYR A 61 5.65 -4.98 -18.18
N ASP A 62 5.53 -6.12 -17.49
CA ASP A 62 5.80 -7.42 -18.10
C ASP A 62 4.80 -7.78 -19.19
N ALA A 63 3.54 -7.39 -19.03
CA ALA A 63 2.49 -7.54 -20.05
C ALA A 63 2.57 -6.48 -21.19
N GLY A 64 3.49 -5.51 -21.11
CA GLY A 64 3.70 -4.49 -22.15
C GLY A 64 2.65 -3.37 -22.17
N PHE A 65 1.75 -3.27 -21.18
CA PHE A 65 0.83 -2.14 -21.07
C PHE A 65 1.55 -0.87 -20.59
N LEU A 66 2.42 -1.00 -19.60
CA LEU A 66 3.32 0.07 -19.18
C LEU A 66 4.61 -0.04 -19.99
N THR A 67 5.03 1.04 -20.64
CA THR A 67 6.18 1.04 -21.55
C THR A 67 7.33 1.94 -21.10
N GLY A 68 7.15 2.66 -20.00
CA GLY A 68 8.18 3.51 -19.39
C GLY A 68 7.67 4.25 -18.16
N PRO A 69 8.55 5.00 -17.46
CA PRO A 69 8.16 5.72 -16.23
C PRO A 69 7.04 6.76 -16.45
N HIS A 70 6.93 7.26 -17.69
CA HIS A 70 5.97 8.28 -18.10
C HIS A 70 5.08 7.83 -19.29
N ALA A 71 4.99 6.53 -19.57
CA ALA A 71 4.21 5.98 -20.67
C ALA A 71 3.49 4.67 -20.27
N PRO A 72 2.18 4.57 -20.63
CA PRO A 72 1.35 5.55 -21.32
C PRO A 72 0.86 6.69 -20.39
N VAL A 73 0.65 7.87 -20.95
CA VAL A 73 -0.13 8.93 -20.30
C VAL A 73 -1.60 8.72 -20.65
N LEU A 74 -2.43 8.47 -19.64
CA LEU A 74 -3.86 8.24 -19.82
C LEU A 74 -4.67 9.44 -19.31
N PRO A 75 -5.73 9.87 -20.04
CA PRO A 75 -6.61 10.93 -19.58
C PRO A 75 -7.58 10.40 -18.51
N PHE A 76 -7.89 11.25 -17.54
CA PHE A 76 -9.05 11.09 -16.67
C PHE A 76 -10.34 11.20 -17.51
N GLN A 77 -11.31 10.36 -17.23
CA GLN A 77 -12.60 10.33 -17.93
C GLN A 77 -13.75 10.52 -16.93
N ALA A 78 -14.84 11.12 -17.41
CA ALA A 78 -16.05 11.22 -16.59
C ALA A 78 -16.54 9.82 -16.19
N GLY A 79 -16.78 9.65 -14.89
CA GLY A 79 -17.15 8.35 -14.29
C GLY A 79 -15.97 7.56 -13.70
N ASP A 80 -14.74 7.95 -13.97
CA ASP A 80 -13.58 7.39 -13.27
C ASP A 80 -13.64 7.75 -11.76
N PRO A 81 -13.12 6.89 -10.87
CA PRO A 81 -12.95 7.23 -9.46
C PRO A 81 -12.15 8.53 -9.26
N ASP A 82 -12.72 9.47 -8.49
CA ASP A 82 -12.18 10.82 -8.26
C ASP A 82 -11.95 11.18 -6.78
N TRP A 83 -12.28 10.27 -5.85
CA TRP A 83 -12.19 10.53 -4.40
C TRP A 83 -10.78 10.81 -3.88
N GLY A 84 -9.75 10.64 -4.69
CA GLY A 84 -8.36 10.99 -4.38
C GLY A 84 -8.04 12.47 -4.58
N GLY A 85 -9.02 13.28 -4.97
CA GLY A 85 -8.89 14.72 -5.16
C GLY A 85 -8.20 15.12 -6.47
N ALA A 86 -7.70 16.36 -6.54
CA ALA A 86 -7.19 16.96 -7.79
C ALA A 86 -6.09 16.14 -8.50
N ASN A 87 -5.32 15.36 -7.77
CA ASN A 87 -4.30 14.49 -8.38
C ASN A 87 -4.88 13.30 -9.15
N TRP A 88 -6.18 12.99 -8.99
CA TRP A 88 -6.84 11.90 -9.69
C TRP A 88 -7.66 12.37 -10.90
N THR A 89 -7.96 13.68 -10.99
CA THR A 89 -8.82 14.24 -12.05
C THR A 89 -8.02 14.92 -13.17
N ARG A 90 -6.85 14.36 -13.49
CA ARG A 90 -5.92 14.86 -14.52
C ARG A 90 -5.30 13.72 -15.30
N ASN A 91 -4.65 14.04 -16.42
CA ASN A 91 -3.82 13.08 -17.14
C ASN A 91 -2.77 12.49 -16.19
N THR A 92 -2.60 11.18 -16.26
CA THR A 92 -1.76 10.43 -15.32
C THR A 92 -0.84 9.49 -16.09
N ASP A 93 0.41 9.44 -15.71
CA ASP A 93 1.42 8.50 -16.16
C ASP A 93 1.73 7.44 -15.07
N PRO A 94 2.55 6.41 -15.33
CA PRO A 94 2.89 5.38 -14.35
C PRO A 94 3.51 5.93 -13.06
N THR A 95 4.39 6.94 -13.14
CA THR A 95 5.02 7.57 -11.97
C THR A 95 3.98 8.28 -11.09
N ASP A 96 3.13 9.11 -11.70
CA ASP A 96 2.05 9.81 -11.00
C ASP A 96 0.98 8.84 -10.48
N TRP A 97 0.63 7.79 -11.25
CA TRP A 97 -0.25 6.73 -10.82
C TRP A 97 0.20 6.10 -9.50
N LEU A 98 1.47 5.68 -9.43
CA LEU A 98 2.01 5.04 -8.23
C LEU A 98 2.11 6.04 -7.07
N ARG A 99 2.61 7.26 -7.37
CA ARG A 99 2.79 8.35 -6.41
C ARG A 99 1.49 8.78 -5.74
N TYR A 100 0.47 9.07 -6.53
CA TYR A 100 -0.82 9.56 -6.04
C TYR A 100 -1.83 8.44 -5.80
N SER A 101 -1.44 7.20 -6.06
CA SER A 101 -2.26 6.02 -5.79
C SER A 101 -3.56 5.97 -6.60
N VAL A 102 -3.55 6.49 -7.83
CA VAL A 102 -4.73 6.66 -8.70
C VAL A 102 -5.41 5.30 -8.97
N VAL A 103 -6.68 5.17 -8.59
CA VAL A 103 -7.39 3.87 -8.70
C VAL A 103 -7.81 3.60 -10.14
N TRP A 104 -8.37 4.57 -10.83
CA TRP A 104 -8.83 4.37 -12.20
C TRP A 104 -7.71 3.95 -13.16
N TYR A 105 -6.49 4.45 -12.95
CA TYR A 105 -5.35 4.01 -13.74
C TYR A 105 -5.02 2.52 -13.49
N SER A 106 -5.14 2.05 -12.22
CA SER A 106 -5.05 0.62 -11.92
C SER A 106 -6.11 -0.19 -12.67
N GLN A 107 -7.35 0.31 -12.72
CA GLN A 107 -8.45 -0.34 -13.44
C GLN A 107 -8.18 -0.41 -14.95
N ARG A 108 -7.55 0.62 -15.56
CA ARG A 108 -7.11 0.55 -16.96
C ARG A 108 -6.09 -0.57 -17.18
N ILE A 109 -5.10 -0.72 -16.28
CA ILE A 109 -4.12 -1.82 -16.37
C ILE A 109 -4.84 -3.16 -16.23
N THR A 110 -5.70 -3.33 -15.22
CA THR A 110 -6.38 -4.62 -14.98
C THR A 110 -7.29 -5.02 -16.13
N HIS A 111 -8.02 -4.07 -16.71
CA HIS A 111 -8.85 -4.32 -17.91
C HIS A 111 -8.03 -4.68 -19.15
N ALA A 112 -6.90 -4.00 -19.36
CA ALA A 112 -6.03 -4.29 -20.51
C ALA A 112 -5.36 -5.66 -20.40
N VAL A 113 -4.95 -6.07 -19.20
CA VAL A 113 -4.31 -7.38 -18.95
C VAL A 113 -5.33 -8.52 -18.87
N GLY A 114 -6.50 -8.26 -18.28
CA GLY A 114 -7.58 -9.23 -18.09
C GLY A 114 -7.44 -10.11 -16.84
N ALA A 115 -8.58 -10.52 -16.30
CA ALA A 115 -8.66 -11.21 -15.00
C ALA A 115 -7.89 -12.54 -14.96
N GLU A 116 -7.96 -13.31 -16.05
CA GLU A 116 -7.29 -14.60 -16.16
C GLU A 116 -5.76 -14.44 -16.15
N ALA A 117 -5.23 -13.51 -16.94
CA ALA A 117 -3.80 -13.24 -16.99
C ALA A 117 -3.29 -12.70 -15.64
N ILE A 118 -4.01 -11.75 -15.02
CA ILE A 118 -3.67 -11.26 -13.68
C ILE A 118 -3.63 -12.41 -12.66
N THR A 119 -4.61 -13.30 -12.68
CA THR A 119 -4.65 -14.45 -11.77
C THR A 119 -3.44 -15.38 -11.99
N ARG A 120 -3.03 -15.63 -13.25
CA ARG A 120 -1.80 -16.40 -13.55
C ARG A 120 -0.56 -15.69 -12.99
N TYR A 121 -0.43 -14.38 -13.18
CA TYR A 121 0.68 -13.60 -12.60
C TYR A 121 0.69 -13.66 -11.09
N LEU A 122 -0.44 -13.46 -10.42
CA LEU A 122 -0.51 -13.50 -8.95
C LEU A 122 -0.08 -14.86 -8.39
N ARG A 123 -0.45 -15.96 -9.06
CA ARG A 123 0.01 -17.31 -8.69
C ARG A 123 1.51 -17.46 -8.91
N ALA A 124 2.03 -17.05 -10.06
CA ALA A 124 3.46 -17.13 -10.37
C ALA A 124 4.30 -16.28 -9.39
N LEU A 125 3.81 -15.10 -9.01
CA LEU A 125 4.44 -14.22 -8.04
C LEU A 125 4.23 -14.67 -6.58
N SER A 126 3.48 -15.74 -6.31
CA SER A 126 3.06 -16.17 -4.97
C SER A 126 2.40 -15.03 -4.16
N TYR A 127 1.63 -14.18 -4.82
CA TYR A 127 1.05 -12.98 -4.22
C TYR A 127 -0.24 -13.30 -3.46
N GLY A 128 -0.12 -13.57 -2.18
CA GLY A 128 -1.23 -13.82 -1.27
C GLY A 128 -2.10 -15.03 -1.67
N ASN A 129 -3.43 -14.85 -1.66
CA ASN A 129 -4.37 -15.90 -2.07
C ASN A 129 -4.60 -15.96 -3.59
N ALA A 130 -4.03 -15.06 -4.36
CA ALA A 130 -4.19 -14.94 -5.82
C ALA A 130 -5.66 -14.95 -6.29
N ASP A 131 -6.59 -14.53 -5.43
CA ASP A 131 -8.01 -14.45 -5.74
C ASP A 131 -8.38 -13.08 -6.30
N PHE A 132 -8.68 -13.05 -7.59
CA PHE A 132 -9.02 -11.83 -8.32
C PHE A 132 -10.51 -11.81 -8.75
N SER A 133 -11.37 -12.56 -8.07
CA SER A 133 -12.80 -12.69 -8.41
C SER A 133 -13.64 -11.44 -8.10
N GLY A 134 -13.18 -10.62 -7.15
CA GLY A 134 -13.93 -9.45 -6.69
C GLY A 134 -14.95 -9.74 -5.60
N ASP A 135 -15.95 -8.87 -5.49
CA ASP A 135 -17.05 -9.04 -4.52
C ASP A 135 -17.97 -10.18 -4.97
N PRO A 136 -18.41 -11.07 -4.06
CA PRO A 136 -19.27 -12.19 -4.41
C PRO A 136 -20.51 -11.76 -5.21
N GLY A 137 -20.70 -12.37 -6.38
CA GLY A 137 -21.84 -12.12 -7.27
C GLY A 137 -21.81 -10.80 -8.03
N GLN A 138 -20.72 -10.01 -7.98
CA GLN A 138 -20.64 -8.71 -8.63
C GLN A 138 -19.82 -8.69 -9.93
N ASN A 139 -19.03 -9.72 -10.22
CA ASN A 139 -18.13 -9.78 -11.38
C ASN A 139 -17.25 -8.50 -11.53
N ASN A 140 -16.76 -7.98 -10.41
CA ASN A 140 -16.03 -6.70 -10.34
C ASN A 140 -14.56 -6.86 -9.90
N GLY A 141 -13.96 -8.01 -10.18
CA GLY A 141 -12.57 -8.30 -9.79
C GLY A 141 -11.58 -7.30 -10.38
N LEU A 142 -11.77 -6.92 -11.65
CA LEU A 142 -10.91 -5.97 -12.37
C LEU A 142 -10.94 -4.56 -11.75
N GLU A 143 -12.02 -4.20 -11.07
CA GLU A 143 -12.19 -2.89 -10.44
C GLU A 143 -11.84 -2.91 -8.95
N ARG A 144 -12.03 -4.07 -8.26
CA ARG A 144 -12.12 -4.05 -6.81
C ARG A 144 -11.40 -5.17 -6.07
N ALA A 145 -10.88 -6.22 -6.71
CA ALA A 145 -10.32 -7.37 -6.00
C ALA A 145 -9.36 -6.97 -4.86
N TRP A 146 -8.53 -5.95 -5.06
CA TRP A 146 -7.57 -5.44 -4.09
C TRP A 146 -8.12 -4.39 -3.12
N ILE A 147 -9.38 -3.93 -3.28
CA ILE A 147 -10.02 -2.87 -2.48
C ILE A 147 -11.06 -3.50 -1.54
N ALA A 148 -10.62 -4.03 -0.40
CA ALA A 148 -11.47 -4.67 0.61
C ALA A 148 -12.40 -5.73 0.02
N SER A 149 -11.88 -6.57 -0.89
CA SER A 149 -12.60 -7.61 -1.59
C SER A 149 -11.82 -8.94 -1.56
N SER A 150 -11.79 -9.70 -2.67
CA SER A 150 -11.29 -11.08 -2.71
C SER A 150 -9.80 -11.23 -2.49
N LEU A 151 -8.96 -10.32 -3.05
CA LEU A 151 -7.51 -10.43 -2.94
C LEU A 151 -7.04 -10.12 -1.52
N ARG A 152 -6.26 -11.04 -0.95
CA ARG A 152 -5.71 -10.94 0.41
C ARG A 152 -4.26 -11.37 0.43
N ILE A 153 -3.46 -10.69 1.27
CA ILE A 153 -2.03 -10.96 1.44
C ILE A 153 -1.62 -10.69 2.89
N SER A 154 -0.65 -11.43 3.38
CA SER A 154 -0.04 -11.23 4.70
C SER A 154 1.21 -10.35 4.61
N PRO A 155 1.68 -9.75 5.72
CA PRO A 155 2.96 -9.05 5.75
C PRO A 155 4.15 -9.90 5.34
N ARG A 156 4.18 -11.19 5.72
CA ARG A 156 5.24 -12.11 5.27
C ARG A 156 5.25 -12.32 3.76
N GLU A 157 4.09 -12.49 3.15
CA GLU A 157 3.96 -12.62 1.69
C GLU A 157 4.31 -11.32 0.96
N GLN A 158 3.98 -10.14 1.53
CA GLN A 158 4.43 -8.85 0.99
C GLN A 158 5.97 -8.77 0.98
N VAL A 159 6.62 -9.13 2.09
CA VAL A 159 8.08 -9.12 2.20
C VAL A 159 8.72 -10.12 1.24
N ALA A 160 8.14 -11.33 1.09
CA ALA A 160 8.64 -12.33 0.13
C ALA A 160 8.56 -11.82 -1.33
N PHE A 161 7.44 -11.21 -1.72
CA PHE A 161 7.28 -10.58 -3.03
C PHE A 161 8.30 -9.45 -3.25
N LEU A 162 8.46 -8.56 -2.26
CA LEU A 162 9.41 -7.45 -2.33
C LEU A 162 10.85 -7.93 -2.39
N ASN A 163 11.18 -8.99 -1.65
CA ASN A 163 12.49 -9.62 -1.76
C ASN A 163 12.78 -10.07 -3.19
N GLY A 164 11.84 -10.78 -3.82
CA GLY A 164 11.97 -11.18 -5.22
C GLY A 164 12.10 -9.99 -6.18
N LEU A 165 11.37 -8.88 -5.92
CA LEU A 165 11.44 -7.66 -6.72
C LEU A 165 12.82 -7.00 -6.67
N VAL A 166 13.41 -6.87 -5.47
CA VAL A 166 14.69 -6.17 -5.31
C VAL A 166 15.89 -7.04 -5.67
N THR A 167 15.78 -8.37 -5.54
CA THR A 167 16.83 -9.32 -5.92
C THR A 167 16.75 -9.77 -7.38
N GLY A 168 15.71 -9.37 -8.11
CA GLY A 168 15.53 -9.74 -9.52
C GLY A 168 15.13 -11.21 -9.73
N THR A 169 14.51 -11.86 -8.73
CA THR A 169 14.18 -13.29 -8.78
C THR A 169 12.71 -13.61 -9.04
N LEU A 170 11.86 -12.57 -9.24
CA LEU A 170 10.48 -12.80 -9.65
C LEU A 170 10.44 -13.41 -11.06
N PRO A 171 9.46 -14.32 -11.36
CA PRO A 171 9.33 -14.96 -12.67
C PRO A 171 8.68 -14.04 -13.72
N VAL A 172 9.32 -12.89 -13.95
CA VAL A 172 8.96 -11.85 -14.91
C VAL A 172 10.23 -11.26 -15.52
N SER A 173 10.10 -10.42 -16.55
CA SER A 173 11.26 -9.79 -17.17
C SER A 173 12.05 -8.93 -16.18
N PRO A 174 13.39 -8.91 -16.26
CA PRO A 174 14.22 -8.02 -15.45
C PRO A 174 13.86 -6.54 -15.63
N GLU A 175 13.44 -6.16 -16.84
CA GLU A 175 13.00 -4.81 -17.16
C GLU A 175 11.74 -4.41 -16.37
N ALA A 176 10.75 -5.30 -16.26
CA ALA A 176 9.53 -5.03 -15.49
C ALA A 176 9.84 -4.76 -14.01
N MET A 177 10.77 -5.51 -13.43
CA MET A 177 11.24 -5.29 -12.06
C MET A 177 11.99 -3.96 -11.92
N ALA A 178 12.90 -3.65 -12.85
CA ALA A 178 13.68 -2.41 -12.85
C ALA A 178 12.78 -1.17 -12.97
N GLN A 179 11.84 -1.17 -13.92
CA GLN A 179 10.90 -0.07 -14.13
C GLN A 179 9.97 0.12 -12.91
N THR A 180 9.49 -0.96 -12.31
CA THR A 180 8.68 -0.88 -11.07
C THR A 180 9.45 -0.22 -9.94
N ARG A 181 10.72 -0.58 -9.74
CA ARG A 181 11.58 0.03 -8.74
C ARG A 181 11.80 1.52 -9.04
N ALA A 182 12.06 1.86 -10.29
CA ALA A 182 12.33 3.23 -10.73
C ALA A 182 11.18 4.22 -10.45
N ILE A 183 9.92 3.79 -10.58
CA ILE A 183 8.75 4.64 -10.32
C ILE A 183 8.29 4.63 -8.85
N THR A 184 8.92 3.82 -7.99
CA THR A 184 8.53 3.75 -6.57
C THR A 184 9.14 4.90 -5.79
N GLN A 185 8.28 5.67 -5.08
CA GLN A 185 8.74 6.82 -4.28
C GLN A 185 9.73 6.42 -3.19
N SER A 186 10.72 7.28 -2.96
CA SER A 186 11.69 7.15 -1.89
C SER A 186 11.58 8.24 -0.83
N HIS A 187 12.05 7.92 0.38
CA HIS A 187 12.16 8.81 1.53
C HIS A 187 13.54 8.62 2.17
N ALA A 188 14.25 9.71 2.43
CA ALA A 188 15.56 9.65 3.08
C ALA A 188 15.40 9.70 4.61
N VAL A 189 15.91 8.68 5.32
CA VAL A 189 15.86 8.61 6.80
C VAL A 189 17.15 7.96 7.30
N GLY A 190 17.92 8.65 8.15
CA GLY A 190 19.11 8.10 8.80
C GLY A 190 20.18 7.55 7.83
N GLY A 191 20.31 8.16 6.67
CA GLY A 191 21.23 7.72 5.60
C GLY A 191 20.69 6.57 4.74
N TRP A 192 19.48 6.06 5.01
CA TRP A 192 18.78 5.08 4.18
C TRP A 192 17.87 5.77 3.15
N ALA A 193 17.78 5.22 1.95
CA ALA A 193 16.74 5.52 0.98
C ALA A 193 15.63 4.46 1.11
N LEU A 194 14.47 4.84 1.68
CA LEU A 194 13.32 3.96 1.84
C LEU A 194 12.36 4.13 0.68
N HIS A 195 12.26 3.12 -0.17
CA HIS A 195 11.30 3.06 -1.27
C HIS A 195 10.05 2.33 -0.81
N GLY A 196 8.86 2.85 -1.09
CA GLY A 196 7.70 2.14 -0.60
C GLY A 196 6.35 2.64 -1.10
N LYS A 197 5.35 1.82 -0.82
CA LYS A 197 3.95 2.07 -1.17
C LYS A 197 3.05 1.97 0.04
N THR A 198 2.21 2.98 0.21
CA THR A 198 1.12 2.97 1.20
C THR A 198 -0.10 2.24 0.68
N GLY A 199 -0.90 1.68 1.59
CA GLY A 199 -2.22 1.15 1.32
C GLY A 199 -3.22 1.55 2.40
N THR A 200 -4.44 1.90 2.00
CA THR A 200 -5.54 2.20 2.90
C THR A 200 -6.75 1.39 2.49
N ALA A 201 -7.32 0.63 3.41
CA ALA A 201 -8.57 -0.07 3.20
C ALA A 201 -9.40 -0.07 4.48
N TYR A 202 -10.70 -0.24 4.32
CA TYR A 202 -11.63 -0.30 5.42
C TYR A 202 -12.32 -1.67 5.42
N PRO A 203 -12.36 -2.38 6.58
CA PRO A 203 -13.08 -3.64 6.67
C PRO A 203 -14.56 -3.44 6.34
N ARG A 204 -15.21 -4.52 5.88
CA ARG A 204 -16.65 -4.54 5.66
C ARG A 204 -17.37 -4.94 6.94
N ARG A 205 -18.45 -4.25 7.27
CA ARG A 205 -19.42 -4.68 8.27
C ARG A 205 -20.32 -5.78 7.71
N ALA A 206 -21.19 -6.33 8.55
CA ALA A 206 -22.15 -7.36 8.15
C ALA A 206 -23.11 -6.89 7.04
N ASP A 207 -23.49 -5.62 7.07
CA ASP A 207 -24.32 -4.96 6.03
C ASP A 207 -23.53 -4.58 4.77
N ARG A 208 -22.26 -4.98 4.68
CA ARG A 208 -21.30 -4.67 3.60
C ARG A 208 -20.88 -3.20 3.50
N SER A 209 -21.32 -2.31 4.39
CA SER A 209 -20.78 -0.96 4.50
C SER A 209 -19.32 -0.97 4.98
N PHE A 210 -18.58 0.12 4.74
CA PHE A 210 -17.21 0.24 5.23
C PHE A 210 -17.17 0.68 6.69
N ASP A 211 -16.33 0.01 7.48
CA ASP A 211 -16.02 0.43 8.84
C ASP A 211 -14.86 1.44 8.85
N TYR A 212 -15.20 2.71 8.70
CA TYR A 212 -14.20 3.79 8.67
C TYR A 212 -13.46 3.99 10.01
N ALA A 213 -13.96 3.45 11.12
CA ALA A 213 -13.29 3.51 12.42
C ALA A 213 -12.18 2.45 12.56
N ARG A 214 -12.18 1.41 11.72
CA ARG A 214 -11.25 0.27 11.80
C ARG A 214 -10.34 0.15 10.56
N GLY A 215 -9.99 1.29 9.96
CA GLY A 215 -9.19 1.32 8.73
C GLY A 215 -7.83 0.64 8.88
N TYR A 216 -7.47 -0.20 7.90
CA TYR A 216 -6.14 -0.75 7.76
C TYR A 216 -5.21 0.26 7.10
N GLY A 217 -4.00 0.39 7.66
CA GLY A 217 -2.90 1.14 7.07
C GLY A 217 -1.73 0.21 6.76
N TRP A 218 -1.27 0.25 5.52
CA TRP A 218 -0.07 -0.43 5.06
C TRP A 218 1.04 0.54 4.71
N PHE A 219 2.28 0.17 4.99
CA PHE A 219 3.47 0.68 4.34
C PHE A 219 4.42 -0.48 4.09
N VAL A 220 4.72 -0.74 2.81
CA VAL A 220 5.57 -1.86 2.39
C VAL A 220 6.60 -1.37 1.38
N GLY A 221 7.79 -1.98 1.36
CA GLY A 221 8.84 -1.54 0.47
C GLY A 221 10.21 -2.11 0.79
N TRP A 222 11.24 -1.37 0.40
CA TRP A 222 12.63 -1.71 0.66
C TRP A 222 13.43 -0.47 1.05
N ALA A 223 14.56 -0.68 1.68
CA ALA A 223 15.48 0.37 2.09
C ALA A 223 16.89 0.04 1.64
N GLU A 224 17.62 1.02 1.12
CA GLU A 224 18.97 0.88 0.57
C GLU A 224 19.94 1.82 1.28
N LYS A 225 21.09 1.29 1.69
CA LYS A 225 22.20 2.06 2.27
C LYS A 225 23.51 1.29 2.10
N ASP A 226 24.54 1.94 1.57
CA ASP A 226 25.90 1.42 1.49
C ASP A 226 26.00 0.00 0.89
N GLY A 227 25.21 -0.27 -0.15
CA GLY A 227 25.15 -1.59 -0.81
C GLY A 227 24.30 -2.64 -0.08
N ARG A 228 23.76 -2.33 1.09
CA ARG A 228 22.83 -3.18 1.84
C ARG A 228 21.39 -2.86 1.46
N THR A 229 20.58 -3.89 1.29
CA THR A 229 19.15 -3.74 1.00
C THR A 229 18.33 -4.52 2.03
N LEU A 230 17.37 -3.85 2.66
CA LEU A 230 16.37 -4.44 3.54
C LEU A 230 15.01 -4.39 2.88
N VAL A 231 14.15 -5.38 3.15
CA VAL A 231 12.73 -5.37 2.75
C VAL A 231 11.85 -5.28 3.98
N PHE A 232 10.71 -4.57 3.88
CA PHE A 232 9.87 -4.35 5.04
C PHE A 232 8.37 -4.34 4.73
N ALA A 233 7.59 -4.65 5.75
CA ALA A 233 6.15 -4.44 5.76
C ALA A 233 5.69 -3.98 7.15
N ARG A 234 4.88 -2.92 7.20
CA ARG A 234 4.12 -2.54 8.38
C ARG A 234 2.64 -2.53 8.08
N LEU A 235 1.88 -3.21 8.92
CA LEU A 235 0.42 -3.20 8.92
C LEU A 235 -0.09 -2.65 10.25
N THR A 236 -1.00 -1.68 10.18
CA THR A 236 -1.69 -1.13 11.35
C THR A 236 -3.20 -1.20 11.17
N GLN A 237 -3.94 -1.07 12.27
CA GLN A 237 -5.39 -0.88 12.25
C GLN A 237 -5.78 0.29 13.14
N ALA A 238 -6.58 1.20 12.60
CA ALA A 238 -7.16 2.29 13.37
C ALA A 238 -8.11 1.77 14.45
N GLN A 239 -8.19 2.46 15.59
CA GLN A 239 -9.11 2.17 16.69
C GLN A 239 -10.33 3.08 16.67
N GLU A 240 -10.24 4.17 15.94
CA GLU A 240 -11.29 5.15 15.66
C GLU A 240 -11.12 5.75 14.27
N ARG A 241 -12.07 6.54 13.80
CA ARG A 241 -11.95 7.22 12.50
C ARG A 241 -10.80 8.21 12.51
N THR A 242 -9.81 8.01 11.63
CA THR A 242 -8.63 8.86 11.54
C THR A 242 -8.87 10.15 10.77
N LYS A 243 -8.17 11.25 11.14
CA LYS A 243 -8.11 12.51 10.38
C LYS A 243 -7.12 12.38 9.23
N GLY A 244 -7.08 11.39 8.49
CA GLY A 244 -6.15 11.18 7.39
C GLY A 244 -6.16 9.75 6.94
N SER A 245 -5.42 9.48 5.87
CA SER A 245 -5.30 8.13 5.34
C SER A 245 -4.56 7.23 6.33
N PRO A 246 -5.15 6.11 6.80
CA PRO A 246 -4.44 5.13 7.62
C PRO A 246 -3.08 4.71 7.06
N GLY A 247 -2.97 4.54 5.74
CA GLY A 247 -1.69 4.21 5.09
C GLY A 247 -0.63 5.29 5.24
N ASN A 248 -0.99 6.57 5.10
CA ASN A 248 -0.05 7.67 5.30
C ASN A 248 0.40 7.75 6.77
N LEU A 249 -0.52 7.60 7.72
CA LEU A 249 -0.19 7.56 9.14
C LEU A 249 0.76 6.39 9.48
N THR A 250 0.55 5.24 8.83
CA THR A 250 1.44 4.07 9.00
C THR A 250 2.83 4.34 8.44
N ARG A 251 2.92 4.93 7.23
CA ARG A 251 4.20 5.34 6.65
C ARG A 251 4.93 6.32 7.54
N ASP A 252 4.28 7.40 7.94
CA ASP A 252 4.92 8.49 8.68
C ASP A 252 5.48 8.00 10.02
N ARG A 253 4.76 7.11 10.71
CA ARG A 253 5.25 6.43 11.92
C ARG A 253 6.38 5.47 11.63
N PHE A 254 6.28 4.67 10.57
CA PHE A 254 7.34 3.75 10.19
C PHE A 254 8.64 4.48 9.89
N LEU A 255 8.57 5.61 9.16
CA LEU A 255 9.74 6.44 8.87
C LEU A 255 10.36 7.03 10.15
N ALA A 256 9.52 7.46 11.10
CA ALA A 256 10.01 7.94 12.41
C ALA A 256 10.66 6.83 13.25
N ASP A 257 10.12 5.62 13.19
CA ASP A 257 10.64 4.45 13.93
C ASP A 257 11.88 3.82 13.27
N TRP A 258 12.12 4.11 11.98
CA TRP A 258 13.13 3.43 11.16
C TRP A 258 14.53 3.36 11.78
N PRO A 259 15.07 4.43 12.42
CA PRO A 259 16.39 4.35 13.05
C PRO A 259 16.52 3.27 14.15
N GLY A 260 15.40 2.87 14.76
CA GLY A 260 15.37 1.77 15.75
C GLY A 260 15.00 0.40 15.16
N LEU A 261 14.63 0.34 13.88
CA LEU A 261 14.23 -0.88 13.17
C LEU A 261 15.36 -1.45 12.30
N ALA A 262 16.20 -0.58 11.76
CA ALA A 262 17.35 -0.94 10.94
C ALA A 262 18.63 -0.89 11.78
N PRO A 263 19.28 -2.02 12.05
CA PRO A 263 20.55 -2.08 12.80
C PRO A 263 21.72 -1.53 11.97
#